data_98bf01fd2aee5836df25c28d3c6b4bcc
#
_entry.id   98bf01fd2aee5836df25c28d3c6b4bcc
#
_cell.length_a   1.000
_cell.length_b   1.000
_cell.length_c   1.000
_cell.angle_alpha   90.00
_cell.angle_beta   90.00
_cell.angle_gamma   90.00
#
_symmetry.space_group_name_H-M   'P 1'
#
loop_
_entity.id
_entity.type
_entity.pdbx_description
1 polymer ?
#
loop_
_entity_poly.entity_id
_entity_poly.type
_entity_poly.pdbx_seq_one_letter_code
_entity_poly.pdbx_strand_id
1 'polypeptide(L)'
;MLFRSCERENYRVTKAEIQGAYGKLSPEEVNDLKSAAENIRLFAEKQKTCIKELPDFEPVSGVHLGHRVIPVEAVMAYVPGGNYPLFSTALMLSIPAKVAGVSRVVACSPPVKGKSSIHPKTLVAMDIAGVDEIYAMGGSQAVAAMAYCTESITPVDMIVGPGNSYVTEAKRQCYGKVGIDFPAGPSEVLILADKSADIEILAADLLAQAEHDLVAKDLLITTDETSKIGRASCRERV
;
A
#
# COMPACT_ATOMS: atom_id res chain seq x y z
N MET A 1 -5.93 10.73 -21.23
CA MET A 1 -5.79 9.32 -21.70
C MET A 1 -5.40 8.36 -20.55
N LEU A 2 -5.80 8.69 -19.34
CA LEU A 2 -5.45 8.03 -18.08
C LEU A 2 -6.41 6.89 -17.68
N PHE A 3 -7.49 6.71 -18.39
CA PHE A 3 -8.57 5.77 -18.07
C PHE A 3 -8.72 4.64 -19.07
N ARG A 4 -7.64 4.22 -19.72
CA ARG A 4 -7.68 2.95 -20.43
C ARG A 4 -7.68 1.82 -19.43
N SER A 5 -8.86 1.64 -18.79
CA SER A 5 -9.24 0.34 -18.29
C SER A 5 -8.99 -0.68 -19.42
N CYS A 6 -8.34 -1.79 -19.09
CA CYS A 6 -8.36 -2.95 -19.97
C CYS A 6 -9.81 -3.34 -20.23
N GLU A 7 -10.12 -3.80 -21.42
CA GLU A 7 -11.41 -4.43 -21.74
C GLU A 7 -11.50 -5.73 -20.94
N ARG A 8 -12.23 -5.68 -19.84
CA ARG A 8 -12.45 -6.79 -18.95
C ARG A 8 -13.92 -6.80 -18.57
N GLU A 9 -14.62 -7.90 -18.87
CA GLU A 9 -16.04 -8.04 -18.55
C GLU A 9 -16.28 -8.10 -17.03
N ASN A 10 -15.37 -8.73 -16.30
CA ASN A 10 -15.44 -8.83 -14.85
C ASN A 10 -14.13 -8.34 -14.21
N TYR A 11 -14.19 -7.29 -13.43
CA TYR A 11 -13.04 -6.73 -12.72
C TYR A 11 -12.59 -7.59 -11.54
N ARG A 12 -13.45 -8.44 -10.99
CA ARG A 12 -13.08 -9.35 -9.91
C ARG A 12 -12.17 -10.45 -10.43
N VAL A 13 -11.03 -10.62 -9.78
CA VAL A 13 -10.05 -11.67 -10.10
C VAL A 13 -10.59 -13.01 -9.63
N THR A 14 -10.49 -14.03 -10.48
CA THR A 14 -10.96 -15.38 -10.19
C THR A 14 -9.89 -16.21 -9.47
N LYS A 15 -10.31 -17.26 -8.77
CA LYS A 15 -9.37 -18.23 -8.17
C LYS A 15 -8.44 -18.87 -9.21
N ALA A 16 -8.94 -19.11 -10.42
CA ALA A 16 -8.14 -19.66 -11.50
C ALA A 16 -7.02 -18.72 -11.95
N GLU A 17 -7.28 -17.41 -11.99
CA GLU A 17 -6.24 -16.41 -12.29
C GLU A 17 -5.17 -16.38 -11.20
N ILE A 18 -5.56 -16.49 -9.92
CA ILE A 18 -4.63 -16.55 -8.79
C ILE A 18 -3.75 -17.81 -8.91
N GLN A 19 -4.34 -18.99 -9.14
CA GLN A 19 -3.60 -20.23 -9.33
C GLN A 19 -2.66 -20.16 -10.54
N GLY A 20 -3.12 -19.57 -11.65
CA GLY A 20 -2.29 -19.32 -12.81
C GLY A 20 -1.14 -18.35 -12.55
N ALA A 21 -1.26 -17.46 -11.56
CA ALA A 21 -0.18 -16.57 -11.14
C ALA A 21 0.92 -17.31 -10.37
N TYR A 22 0.55 -18.26 -9.49
CA TYR A 22 1.53 -19.12 -8.81
C TYR A 22 2.40 -19.91 -9.80
N GLY A 23 1.82 -20.40 -10.89
CA GLY A 23 2.57 -21.11 -11.93
C GLY A 23 3.60 -20.26 -12.71
N LYS A 24 3.60 -18.94 -12.49
CA LYS A 24 4.53 -17.99 -13.13
C LYS A 24 5.66 -17.54 -12.21
N LEU A 25 5.67 -17.97 -10.96
CA LEU A 25 6.71 -17.67 -9.98
C LEU A 25 7.54 -18.92 -9.69
N SER A 26 8.82 -18.70 -9.38
CA SER A 26 9.65 -19.76 -8.86
C SER A 26 9.24 -20.14 -7.42
N PRO A 27 9.54 -21.37 -6.97
CA PRO A 27 9.32 -21.74 -5.58
C PRO A 27 10.06 -20.82 -4.58
N GLU A 28 11.23 -20.32 -4.95
CA GLU A 28 12.01 -19.37 -4.16
C GLU A 28 11.27 -18.05 -4.00
N GLU A 29 10.78 -17.45 -5.09
CA GLU A 29 10.00 -16.21 -5.04
C GLU A 29 8.75 -16.33 -4.16
N VAL A 30 8.06 -17.47 -4.21
CA VAL A 30 6.90 -17.72 -3.36
C VAL A 30 7.31 -17.84 -1.90
N ASN A 31 8.45 -18.49 -1.61
CA ASN A 31 8.97 -18.60 -0.26
C ASN A 31 9.41 -17.24 0.32
N ASP A 32 10.03 -16.39 -0.48
CA ASP A 32 10.42 -15.03 -0.10
C ASP A 32 9.18 -14.19 0.27
N LEU A 33 8.12 -14.28 -0.54
CA LEU A 33 6.85 -13.60 -0.24
C LEU A 33 6.23 -14.11 1.07
N LYS A 34 6.28 -15.42 1.34
CA LYS A 34 5.79 -16.00 2.59
C LYS A 34 6.61 -15.54 3.79
N SER A 35 7.93 -15.50 3.66
CA SER A 35 8.83 -15.03 4.73
C SER A 35 8.61 -13.56 5.04
N ALA A 36 8.45 -12.72 4.00
CA ALA A 36 8.12 -11.30 4.16
C ALA A 36 6.74 -11.13 4.82
N ALA A 37 5.75 -11.91 4.42
CA ALA A 37 4.41 -11.88 5.00
C ALA A 37 4.43 -12.24 6.49
N GLU A 38 5.21 -13.23 6.89
CA GLU A 38 5.35 -13.63 8.29
C GLU A 38 5.99 -12.53 9.14
N ASN A 39 7.05 -11.90 8.65
CA ASN A 39 7.68 -10.78 9.35
C ASN A 39 6.69 -9.62 9.59
N ILE A 40 5.89 -9.28 8.57
CA ILE A 40 4.86 -8.23 8.67
C ILE A 40 3.78 -8.66 9.67
N ARG A 41 3.37 -9.91 9.65
CA ARG A 41 2.36 -10.45 10.57
C ARG A 41 2.82 -10.36 12.02
N LEU A 42 4.02 -10.84 12.32
CA LEU A 42 4.61 -10.80 13.67
C LEU A 42 4.69 -9.36 14.19
N PHE A 43 5.10 -8.42 13.34
CA PHE A 43 5.14 -7.01 13.72
C PHE A 43 3.74 -6.44 13.98
N ALA A 44 2.79 -6.69 13.11
CA ALA A 44 1.40 -6.23 13.28
C ALA A 44 0.73 -6.81 14.53
N GLU A 45 0.99 -8.08 14.84
CA GLU A 45 0.51 -8.72 16.08
C GLU A 45 1.10 -8.04 17.32
N LYS A 46 2.39 -7.67 17.30
CA LYS A 46 3.01 -6.90 18.39
C LYS A 46 2.42 -5.51 18.52
N GLN A 47 2.21 -4.81 17.41
CA GLN A 47 1.54 -3.49 17.41
C GLN A 47 0.13 -3.59 18.01
N LYS A 48 -0.62 -4.64 17.67
CA LYS A 48 -1.97 -4.86 18.22
C LYS A 48 -1.97 -4.97 19.76
N THR A 49 -0.90 -5.52 20.37
CA THR A 49 -0.81 -5.60 21.84
C THR A 49 -0.68 -4.23 22.51
N CYS A 50 -0.31 -3.19 21.79
CA CYS A 50 -0.24 -1.82 22.29
C CYS A 50 -1.61 -1.12 22.34
N ILE A 51 -2.60 -1.67 21.64
CA ILE A 51 -3.98 -1.17 21.62
C ILE A 51 -4.73 -1.83 22.75
N LYS A 52 -5.12 -1.05 23.75
CA LYS A 52 -5.81 -1.57 24.95
C LYS A 52 -7.18 -0.92 25.08
N GLU A 53 -8.14 -1.72 25.49
CA GLU A 53 -9.44 -1.22 25.92
C GLU A 53 -9.32 -0.56 27.29
N LEU A 54 -10.12 0.46 27.52
CA LEU A 54 -10.32 0.99 28.86
C LEU A 54 -11.50 0.24 29.49
N PRO A 55 -11.25 -0.59 30.52
CA PRO A 55 -12.34 -1.28 31.21
C PRO A 55 -13.30 -0.27 31.83
N ASP A 56 -14.51 -0.71 32.06
CA ASP A 56 -15.53 0.08 32.71
C ASP A 56 -15.06 0.53 34.12
N PHE A 57 -15.19 1.82 34.39
CA PHE A 57 -14.90 2.42 35.68
C PHE A 57 -15.93 3.48 36.04
N GLU A 58 -16.13 3.70 37.31
CA GLU A 58 -17.14 4.63 37.85
C GLU A 58 -16.44 5.86 38.46
N PRO A 59 -16.29 6.97 37.68
CA PRO A 59 -15.68 8.20 38.20
C PRO A 59 -16.57 8.96 39.20
N VAL A 60 -17.87 8.80 39.07
CA VAL A 60 -18.92 9.38 39.94
C VAL A 60 -20.02 8.34 40.08
N SER A 61 -20.61 8.22 41.26
CA SER A 61 -21.63 7.21 41.53
C SER A 61 -22.76 7.22 40.49
N GLY A 62 -22.99 6.05 39.89
CA GLY A 62 -23.96 5.83 38.81
C GLY A 62 -23.53 6.22 37.41
N VAL A 63 -22.27 6.71 37.21
CA VAL A 63 -21.72 7.04 35.91
C VAL A 63 -20.62 6.04 35.53
N HIS A 64 -20.86 5.23 34.52
CA HIS A 64 -19.92 4.23 34.01
C HIS A 64 -19.25 4.70 32.70
N LEU A 65 -17.94 4.71 32.64
CA LEU A 65 -17.14 5.12 31.49
C LEU A 65 -16.16 4.01 31.08
N GLY A 66 -15.94 3.88 29.78
CA GLY A 66 -14.97 2.96 29.23
C GLY A 66 -14.86 3.13 27.71
N HIS A 67 -13.95 2.40 27.08
CA HIS A 67 -13.94 2.31 25.62
C HIS A 67 -13.58 0.89 25.15
N ARG A 68 -14.10 0.53 23.99
CA ARG A 68 -13.79 -0.73 23.30
C ARG A 68 -13.11 -0.45 21.98
N VAL A 69 -12.22 -1.35 21.58
CA VAL A 69 -11.55 -1.31 20.27
C VAL A 69 -12.32 -2.24 19.33
N ILE A 70 -12.95 -1.66 18.32
CA ILE A 70 -13.77 -2.39 17.36
C ILE A 70 -13.13 -2.20 15.98
N PRO A 71 -12.71 -3.29 15.30
CA PRO A 71 -12.22 -3.19 13.94
C PRO A 71 -13.34 -2.73 12.99
N VAL A 72 -12.97 -2.02 11.92
CA VAL A 72 -13.90 -1.76 10.81
C VAL A 72 -14.26 -3.07 10.12
N GLU A 73 -15.47 -3.13 9.51
CA GLU A 73 -15.95 -4.38 8.89
C GLU A 73 -15.24 -4.68 7.58
N ALA A 74 -15.02 -3.66 6.75
CA ALA A 74 -14.45 -3.81 5.41
C ALA A 74 -13.38 -2.75 5.11
N VAL A 75 -12.25 -3.19 4.57
CA VAL A 75 -11.12 -2.33 4.14
C VAL A 75 -10.77 -2.60 2.68
N MET A 76 -10.56 -1.54 1.91
CA MET A 76 -9.92 -1.63 0.59
C MET A 76 -8.44 -1.26 0.68
N ALA A 77 -7.57 -2.20 0.34
CA ALA A 77 -6.14 -2.00 0.13
C ALA A 77 -5.88 -1.61 -1.32
N TYR A 78 -5.52 -0.36 -1.55
CA TYR A 78 -5.08 0.10 -2.87
C TYR A 78 -3.62 -0.25 -3.07
N VAL A 79 -3.34 -1.18 -3.98
CA VAL A 79 -1.98 -1.62 -4.31
C VAL A 79 -1.56 -1.00 -5.64
N PRO A 80 -0.63 -0.04 -5.63
CA PRO A 80 -0.14 0.56 -6.86
C PRO A 80 0.47 -0.48 -7.80
N GLY A 81 0.34 -0.23 -9.09
CA GLY A 81 0.87 -1.11 -10.14
C GLY A 81 0.92 -0.35 -11.46
N GLY A 82 1.40 -0.99 -12.49
CA GLY A 82 1.44 -0.41 -13.83
C GLY A 82 2.86 -0.22 -14.33
N ASN A 83 3.71 0.53 -13.66
CA ASN A 83 5.12 0.66 -14.02
C ASN A 83 5.96 -0.44 -13.36
N TYR A 84 5.80 -0.63 -12.05
CA TYR A 84 6.50 -1.65 -11.26
C TYR A 84 5.52 -2.43 -10.39
N PRO A 85 5.76 -3.74 -10.16
CA PRO A 85 4.93 -4.55 -9.28
C PRO A 85 5.31 -4.27 -7.83
N LEU A 86 4.48 -3.50 -7.11
CA LEU A 86 4.66 -3.21 -5.69
C LEU A 86 4.00 -4.30 -4.82
N PHE A 87 4.50 -5.51 -4.90
CA PHE A 87 3.95 -6.67 -4.20
C PHE A 87 4.10 -6.57 -2.68
N SER A 88 5.14 -5.90 -2.17
CA SER A 88 5.32 -5.65 -0.73
C SER A 88 4.20 -4.78 -0.16
N THR A 89 3.70 -3.81 -0.93
CA THR A 89 2.56 -2.98 -0.54
C THR A 89 1.30 -3.83 -0.29
N ALA A 90 1.08 -4.87 -1.11
CA ALA A 90 -0.05 -5.79 -0.89
C ALA A 90 0.04 -6.47 0.48
N LEU A 91 1.22 -6.94 0.87
CA LEU A 91 1.46 -7.55 2.18
C LEU A 91 1.29 -6.53 3.32
N MET A 92 1.92 -5.35 3.19
CA MET A 92 1.93 -4.31 4.23
C MET A 92 0.56 -3.67 4.49
N LEU A 93 -0.35 -3.68 3.52
CA LEU A 93 -1.70 -3.16 3.70
C LEU A 93 -2.68 -4.23 4.20
N SER A 94 -2.60 -5.45 3.64
CA SER A 94 -3.61 -6.45 3.86
C SER A 94 -3.39 -7.25 5.16
N ILE A 95 -2.14 -7.57 5.49
CA ILE A 95 -1.81 -8.36 6.70
C ILE A 95 -2.19 -7.60 7.97
N PRO A 96 -1.82 -6.32 8.16
CA PRO A 96 -2.25 -5.58 9.35
C PRO A 96 -3.77 -5.47 9.48
N ALA A 97 -4.49 -5.31 8.35
CA ALA A 97 -5.96 -5.31 8.36
C ALA A 97 -6.52 -6.65 8.88
N LYS A 98 -5.98 -7.78 8.41
CA LYS A 98 -6.36 -9.12 8.90
C LYS A 98 -6.02 -9.31 10.37
N VAL A 99 -4.83 -8.90 10.81
CA VAL A 99 -4.41 -8.98 12.22
C VAL A 99 -5.30 -8.09 13.10
N ALA A 100 -5.71 -6.93 12.62
CA ALA A 100 -6.64 -6.05 13.32
C ALA A 100 -8.02 -6.69 13.54
N GLY A 101 -8.40 -7.68 12.72
CA GLY A 101 -9.68 -8.37 12.82
C GLY A 101 -10.73 -7.87 11.81
N VAL A 102 -10.29 -7.20 10.73
CA VAL A 102 -11.18 -6.79 9.64
C VAL A 102 -11.79 -8.03 8.97
N SER A 103 -13.11 -8.07 8.90
CA SER A 103 -13.85 -9.21 8.37
C SER A 103 -13.70 -9.39 6.87
N ARG A 104 -13.64 -8.27 6.13
CA ARG A 104 -13.56 -8.24 4.67
C ARG A 104 -12.43 -7.33 4.21
N VAL A 105 -11.36 -7.92 3.70
CA VAL A 105 -10.22 -7.20 3.10
C VAL A 105 -10.29 -7.34 1.59
N VAL A 106 -10.48 -6.21 0.91
CA VAL A 106 -10.55 -6.12 -0.55
C VAL A 106 -9.25 -5.48 -1.05
N ALA A 107 -8.64 -6.01 -2.11
CA ALA A 107 -7.51 -5.37 -2.75
C ALA A 107 -7.84 -4.91 -4.17
N CYS A 108 -7.41 -3.71 -4.51
CA CYS A 108 -7.48 -3.18 -5.88
C CYS A 108 -6.07 -2.89 -6.39
N SER A 109 -5.78 -3.34 -7.60
CA SER A 109 -4.54 -3.00 -8.29
C SER A 109 -4.80 -2.82 -9.78
N PRO A 110 -4.19 -1.81 -10.43
CA PRO A 110 -4.33 -1.64 -11.86
C PRO A 110 -3.70 -2.84 -12.60
N PRO A 111 -4.27 -3.24 -13.73
CA PRO A 111 -3.64 -4.22 -14.62
C PRO A 111 -2.29 -3.72 -15.13
N VAL A 112 -1.41 -4.64 -15.45
CA VAL A 112 -0.14 -4.34 -16.13
C VAL A 112 -0.44 -3.66 -17.47
N LYS A 113 0.32 -2.63 -17.82
CA LYS A 113 0.16 -1.88 -19.07
C LYS A 113 0.11 -2.83 -20.28
N GLY A 114 -0.95 -2.73 -21.08
CA GLY A 114 -1.18 -3.59 -22.25
C GLY A 114 -1.69 -5.00 -21.93
N LYS A 115 -2.01 -5.31 -20.67
CA LYS A 115 -2.62 -6.58 -20.24
C LYS A 115 -3.93 -6.35 -19.50
N SER A 116 -4.75 -7.39 -19.42
CA SER A 116 -6.01 -7.37 -18.64
C SER A 116 -5.85 -7.92 -17.22
N SER A 117 -4.64 -8.29 -16.80
CA SER A 117 -4.34 -8.94 -15.54
C SER A 117 -3.38 -8.11 -14.67
N ILE A 118 -3.52 -8.24 -13.36
CA ILE A 118 -2.55 -7.75 -12.37
C ILE A 118 -1.24 -8.54 -12.52
N HIS A 119 -0.12 -7.95 -12.09
CA HIS A 119 1.17 -8.64 -12.11
C HIS A 119 1.13 -9.92 -11.26
N PRO A 120 1.64 -11.07 -11.74
CA PRO A 120 1.55 -12.35 -11.04
C PRO A 120 2.08 -12.30 -9.60
N LYS A 121 3.24 -11.69 -9.38
CA LYS A 121 3.84 -11.55 -8.04
C LYS A 121 2.94 -10.76 -7.08
N THR A 122 2.26 -9.72 -7.57
CA THR A 122 1.30 -8.93 -6.77
C THR A 122 0.04 -9.76 -6.44
N LEU A 123 -0.48 -10.55 -7.38
CA LEU A 123 -1.61 -11.44 -7.12
C LEU A 123 -1.28 -12.49 -6.06
N VAL A 124 -0.12 -13.13 -6.17
CA VAL A 124 0.35 -14.12 -5.19
C VAL A 124 0.55 -13.47 -3.81
N ALA A 125 1.10 -12.25 -3.76
CA ALA A 125 1.25 -11.53 -2.50
C ALA A 125 -0.10 -11.21 -1.83
N MET A 126 -1.11 -10.79 -2.60
CA MET A 126 -2.47 -10.57 -2.11
C MET A 126 -3.11 -11.84 -1.54
N ASP A 127 -2.93 -12.96 -2.24
CA ASP A 127 -3.43 -14.26 -1.79
C ASP A 127 -2.74 -14.74 -0.50
N ILE A 128 -1.40 -14.65 -0.43
CA ILE A 128 -0.62 -14.96 0.78
C ILE A 128 -1.03 -14.07 1.96
N ALA A 129 -1.35 -12.78 1.70
CA ALA A 129 -1.82 -11.85 2.72
C ALA A 129 -3.24 -12.17 3.22
N GLY A 130 -3.97 -13.08 2.58
CA GLY A 130 -5.32 -13.48 2.94
C GLY A 130 -6.39 -12.47 2.52
N VAL A 131 -6.21 -11.80 1.39
CA VAL A 131 -7.22 -10.90 0.81
C VAL A 131 -8.46 -11.71 0.39
N ASP A 132 -9.64 -11.23 0.74
CA ASP A 132 -10.89 -11.94 0.45
C ASP A 132 -11.40 -11.72 -0.98
N GLU A 133 -11.15 -10.52 -1.50
CA GLU A 133 -11.59 -10.13 -2.85
C GLU A 133 -10.50 -9.28 -3.53
N ILE A 134 -10.18 -9.62 -4.76
CA ILE A 134 -9.19 -8.89 -5.56
C ILE A 134 -9.87 -8.33 -6.81
N TYR A 135 -9.63 -7.05 -7.10
CA TYR A 135 -10.16 -6.39 -8.29
C TYR A 135 -9.03 -5.82 -9.14
N ALA A 136 -9.05 -6.19 -10.42
CA ALA A 136 -8.10 -5.70 -11.43
C ALA A 136 -8.55 -4.33 -11.94
N MET A 137 -8.49 -3.33 -11.07
CA MET A 137 -8.86 -1.95 -11.34
C MET A 137 -7.98 -0.99 -10.53
N GLY A 138 -7.77 0.21 -11.04
CA GLY A 138 -6.94 1.23 -10.40
C GLY A 138 -7.46 2.63 -10.67
N GLY A 139 -6.71 3.63 -10.20
CA GLY A 139 -7.08 5.04 -10.37
C GLY A 139 -8.23 5.49 -9.46
N SER A 140 -8.72 6.70 -9.70
CA SER A 140 -9.82 7.31 -8.93
C SER A 140 -11.12 6.51 -9.00
N GLN A 141 -11.37 5.82 -10.11
CA GLN A 141 -12.57 4.98 -10.27
C GLN A 141 -12.60 3.79 -9.30
N ALA A 142 -11.45 3.20 -8.96
CA ALA A 142 -11.38 2.14 -7.96
C ALA A 142 -11.76 2.67 -6.58
N VAL A 143 -11.26 3.85 -6.21
CA VAL A 143 -11.59 4.53 -4.96
C VAL A 143 -13.09 4.86 -4.89
N ALA A 144 -13.63 5.46 -5.96
CA ALA A 144 -15.04 5.84 -6.00
C ALA A 144 -15.97 4.62 -5.95
N ALA A 145 -15.67 3.55 -6.71
CA ALA A 145 -16.48 2.32 -6.70
C ALA A 145 -16.53 1.68 -5.30
N MET A 146 -15.40 1.67 -4.59
CA MET A 146 -15.33 1.11 -3.23
C MET A 146 -15.95 2.02 -2.16
N ALA A 147 -15.99 3.33 -2.38
CA ALA A 147 -16.61 4.27 -1.45
C ALA A 147 -18.15 4.34 -1.60
N TYR A 148 -18.66 4.28 -2.84
CA TYR A 148 -20.07 4.56 -3.15
C TYR A 148 -20.87 3.36 -3.61
N CYS A 149 -20.25 2.20 -3.74
CA CYS A 149 -20.75 0.98 -4.36
C CYS A 149 -21.03 1.07 -5.87
N THR A 150 -21.22 -0.07 -6.46
CA THR A 150 -21.75 -0.26 -7.82
C THR A 150 -22.63 -1.51 -7.82
N GLU A 151 -23.24 -1.85 -8.95
CA GLU A 151 -24.03 -3.08 -9.07
C GLU A 151 -23.23 -4.35 -8.72
N SER A 152 -21.89 -4.35 -8.94
CA SER A 152 -21.01 -5.51 -8.76
C SER A 152 -20.00 -5.37 -7.61
N ILE A 153 -19.95 -4.22 -6.94
CA ILE A 153 -18.96 -3.94 -5.88
C ILE A 153 -19.67 -3.43 -4.62
N THR A 154 -19.56 -4.19 -3.55
CA THR A 154 -20.02 -3.77 -2.23
C THR A 154 -19.03 -2.74 -1.64
N PRO A 155 -19.52 -1.64 -1.03
CA PRO A 155 -18.65 -0.61 -0.49
C PRO A 155 -17.83 -1.11 0.69
N VAL A 156 -16.81 -0.32 1.05
CA VAL A 156 -15.97 -0.55 2.21
C VAL A 156 -16.08 0.61 3.20
N ASP A 157 -15.63 0.38 4.44
CA ASP A 157 -15.64 1.41 5.48
C ASP A 157 -14.37 2.26 5.47
N MET A 158 -13.27 1.70 4.97
CA MET A 158 -11.97 2.37 4.95
C MET A 158 -11.18 2.02 3.69
N ILE A 159 -10.46 3.01 3.15
CA ILE A 159 -9.58 2.88 2.00
C ILE A 159 -8.16 3.22 2.42
N VAL A 160 -7.24 2.28 2.27
CA VAL A 160 -5.84 2.42 2.66
C VAL A 160 -4.90 2.17 1.47
N GLY A 161 -3.73 2.74 1.55
CA GLY A 161 -2.65 2.52 0.60
C GLY A 161 -2.28 3.76 -0.21
N PRO A 162 -1.01 3.78 -0.68
CA PRO A 162 -0.48 4.86 -1.50
C PRO A 162 -1.03 4.78 -2.93
N GLY A 163 -1.01 5.92 -3.61
CA GLY A 163 -1.40 5.99 -5.02
C GLY A 163 -0.85 7.24 -5.68
N ASN A 164 -1.07 7.37 -6.98
CA ASN A 164 -0.74 8.60 -7.68
C ASN A 164 -1.66 9.76 -7.26
N SER A 165 -1.39 10.97 -7.73
CA SER A 165 -2.16 12.18 -7.40
C SER A 165 -3.67 12.03 -7.60
N TYR A 166 -4.13 11.27 -8.59
CA TYR A 166 -5.57 11.01 -8.82
C TYR A 166 -6.18 10.11 -7.75
N VAL A 167 -5.45 9.10 -7.30
CA VAL A 167 -5.89 8.20 -6.21
C VAL A 167 -5.92 8.97 -4.90
N THR A 168 -4.88 9.75 -4.62
CA THR A 168 -4.78 10.58 -3.41
C THR A 168 -5.92 11.59 -3.37
N GLU A 169 -6.20 12.28 -4.48
CA GLU A 169 -7.30 13.24 -4.56
C GLU A 169 -8.66 12.56 -4.42
N ALA A 170 -8.85 11.39 -5.03
CA ALA A 170 -10.09 10.63 -4.87
C ALA A 170 -10.30 10.19 -3.41
N LYS A 171 -9.26 9.72 -2.72
CA LYS A 171 -9.33 9.41 -1.27
C LYS A 171 -9.73 10.65 -0.48
N ARG A 172 -9.11 11.80 -0.76
CA ARG A 172 -9.44 13.07 -0.09
C ARG A 172 -10.90 13.47 -0.28
N GLN A 173 -11.46 13.31 -1.49
CA GLN A 173 -12.86 13.61 -1.78
C GLN A 173 -13.84 12.61 -1.15
N CYS A 174 -13.44 11.36 -0.95
CA CYS A 174 -14.26 10.33 -0.32
C CYS A 174 -14.15 10.34 1.21
N TYR A 175 -13.21 11.10 1.79
CA TYR A 175 -13.06 11.21 3.23
C TYR A 175 -14.33 11.77 3.88
N GLY A 176 -14.76 11.11 4.95
CA GLY A 176 -16.04 11.39 5.61
C GLY A 176 -17.17 10.47 5.14
N LYS A 177 -17.16 10.01 3.88
CA LYS A 177 -18.02 8.92 3.43
C LYS A 177 -17.42 7.57 3.82
N VAL A 178 -16.10 7.43 3.66
CA VAL A 178 -15.28 6.31 4.12
C VAL A 178 -14.08 6.82 4.90
N GLY A 179 -13.52 6.01 5.79
CA GLY A 179 -12.23 6.30 6.40
C GLY A 179 -11.10 6.22 5.36
N ILE A 180 -10.05 6.98 5.58
CA ILE A 180 -8.80 6.84 4.82
C ILE A 180 -7.63 6.76 5.79
N ASP A 181 -6.50 6.21 5.35
CA ASP A 181 -5.24 6.27 6.10
C ASP A 181 -4.74 7.73 6.18
N PHE A 182 -4.01 8.19 5.17
CA PHE A 182 -3.67 9.59 4.99
C PHE A 182 -3.47 9.89 3.50
N PRO A 183 -3.57 11.16 3.07
CA PRO A 183 -3.28 11.54 1.70
C PRO A 183 -1.77 11.50 1.48
N ALA A 184 -1.26 10.34 0.98
CA ALA A 184 0.13 10.15 0.64
C ALA A 184 0.40 10.72 -0.76
N GLY A 185 1.28 11.70 -0.84
CA GLY A 185 1.84 12.23 -2.09
C GLY A 185 3.27 11.77 -2.31
N PRO A 186 3.96 12.30 -3.33
CA PRO A 186 5.40 12.09 -3.51
C PRO A 186 6.17 12.51 -2.27
N SER A 187 7.07 11.65 -1.80
CA SER A 187 7.90 11.93 -0.64
C SER A 187 9.11 12.78 -1.04
N GLU A 188 9.54 13.65 -0.13
CA GLU A 188 10.80 14.37 -0.22
C GLU A 188 11.78 13.76 0.78
N VAL A 189 13.04 13.60 0.39
CA VAL A 189 14.10 13.11 1.27
C VAL A 189 15.13 14.20 1.49
N LEU A 190 15.45 14.46 2.75
CA LEU A 190 16.56 15.31 3.16
C LEU A 190 17.56 14.45 3.93
N ILE A 191 18.81 14.38 3.43
CA ILE A 191 19.91 13.72 4.11
C ILE A 191 20.86 14.78 4.65
N LEU A 192 21.16 14.69 5.94
CA LEU A 192 22.19 15.46 6.60
C LEU A 192 23.41 14.55 6.82
N ALA A 193 24.55 14.90 6.23
CA ALA A 193 25.74 14.08 6.29
C ALA A 193 26.98 14.92 6.57
N ASP A 194 27.94 14.36 7.29
CA ASP A 194 29.28 14.88 7.47
C ASP A 194 30.31 13.94 6.82
N LYS A 195 31.59 14.21 7.05
CA LYS A 195 32.71 13.42 6.50
C LYS A 195 32.78 11.96 6.98
N SER A 196 31.98 11.57 7.97
CA SER A 196 31.93 10.19 8.47
C SER A 196 30.96 9.32 7.69
N ALA A 197 30.13 9.93 6.84
CA ALA A 197 29.12 9.21 6.07
C ALA A 197 29.73 8.45 4.90
N ASP A 198 29.21 7.27 4.62
CA ASP A 198 29.57 6.49 3.45
C ASP A 198 28.89 7.07 2.20
N ILE A 199 29.70 7.50 1.23
CA ILE A 199 29.22 8.18 0.03
C ILE A 199 28.40 7.22 -0.87
N GLU A 200 28.74 5.95 -0.91
CA GLU A 200 27.99 4.96 -1.73
C GLU A 200 26.60 4.72 -1.15
N ILE A 201 26.48 4.64 0.17
CA ILE A 201 25.18 4.53 0.85
C ILE A 201 24.34 5.79 0.63
N LEU A 202 24.94 6.99 0.78
CA LEU A 202 24.25 8.25 0.52
C LEU A 202 23.71 8.33 -0.92
N ALA A 203 24.52 7.91 -1.88
CA ALA A 203 24.12 7.90 -3.29
C ALA A 203 22.99 6.90 -3.54
N ALA A 204 23.04 5.71 -2.92
CA ALA A 204 22.00 4.69 -3.04
C ALA A 204 20.66 5.17 -2.45
N ASP A 205 20.67 5.82 -1.30
CA ASP A 205 19.47 6.34 -0.65
C ASP A 205 18.81 7.47 -1.45
N LEU A 206 19.61 8.39 -2.00
CA LEU A 206 19.11 9.46 -2.87
C LEU A 206 18.53 8.89 -4.18
N LEU A 207 19.22 7.91 -4.79
CA LEU A 207 18.75 7.25 -6.01
C LEU A 207 17.45 6.49 -5.77
N ALA A 208 17.33 5.77 -4.66
CA ALA A 208 16.13 5.03 -4.32
C ALA A 208 14.88 5.94 -4.26
N GLN A 209 15.04 7.15 -3.71
CA GLN A 209 13.96 8.12 -3.67
C GLN A 209 13.73 8.81 -5.03
N ALA A 210 14.79 9.16 -5.76
CA ALA A 210 14.67 9.78 -7.08
C ALA A 210 13.98 8.88 -8.12
N GLU A 211 14.13 7.55 -8.00
CA GLU A 211 13.46 6.55 -8.85
C GLU A 211 11.98 6.39 -8.51
N HIS A 212 11.54 6.86 -7.34
CA HIS A 212 10.17 6.62 -6.88
C HIS A 212 9.13 7.43 -7.66
N ASP A 213 9.41 8.70 -7.98
CA ASP A 213 8.50 9.57 -8.74
C ASP A 213 9.27 10.69 -9.45
N LEU A 214 8.76 11.12 -10.64
CA LEU A 214 9.35 12.21 -11.43
C LEU A 214 9.33 13.57 -10.71
N VAL A 215 8.46 13.74 -9.72
CA VAL A 215 8.33 14.97 -8.92
C VAL A 215 8.93 14.82 -7.52
N ALA A 216 9.57 13.68 -7.21
CA ALA A 216 10.29 13.49 -5.96
C ALA A 216 11.45 14.50 -5.87
N LYS A 217 11.69 15.02 -4.68
CA LYS A 217 12.80 15.94 -4.41
C LYS A 217 13.74 15.32 -3.39
N ASP A 218 14.99 15.29 -3.76
CA ASP A 218 16.07 14.75 -2.94
C ASP A 218 17.06 15.85 -2.62
N LEU A 219 17.31 16.03 -1.33
CA LEU A 219 18.19 17.08 -0.82
C LEU A 219 19.31 16.44 -0.01
N LEU A 220 20.55 16.80 -0.32
CA LEU A 220 21.71 16.48 0.49
C LEU A 220 22.31 17.76 1.06
N ILE A 221 22.39 17.83 2.37
CA ILE A 221 23.13 18.87 3.09
C ILE A 221 24.37 18.21 3.69
N THR A 222 25.54 18.66 3.29
CA THR A 222 26.80 18.11 3.81
C THR A 222 27.81 19.20 4.10
N THR A 223 28.62 18.97 5.11
CA THR A 223 29.82 19.78 5.45
C THR A 223 31.04 19.33 4.70
N ASP A 224 30.99 18.18 4.03
CA ASP A 224 32.09 17.61 3.26
C ASP A 224 31.93 17.89 1.76
N GLU A 225 32.90 18.53 1.15
CA GLU A 225 32.88 18.88 -0.28
C GLU A 225 32.98 17.67 -1.20
N THR A 226 33.62 16.58 -0.73
CA THR A 226 33.77 15.36 -1.53
C THR A 226 32.45 14.62 -1.73
N SER A 227 31.50 14.75 -0.79
CA SER A 227 30.16 14.17 -0.87
C SER A 227 29.27 14.82 -1.94
N LYS A 228 29.69 15.92 -2.58
CA LYS A 228 28.92 16.62 -3.63
C LYS A 228 28.97 15.95 -5.00
N ILE A 229 29.85 14.98 -5.21
CA ILE A 229 30.09 14.36 -6.52
C ILE A 229 28.87 13.56 -7.03
N GLY A 230 28.06 13.01 -6.14
CA GLY A 230 26.85 12.25 -6.51
C GLY A 230 25.73 13.03 -7.20
N ARG A 231 25.74 14.36 -7.12
CA ARG A 231 24.67 15.23 -7.64
C ARG A 231 24.59 15.29 -9.19
N ALA A 232 25.70 15.05 -9.89
CA ALA A 232 25.75 15.10 -11.35
C ALA A 232 25.16 13.85 -12.02
N SER A 233 25.23 12.67 -11.39
CA SER A 233 24.74 11.41 -11.96
C SER A 233 23.22 11.26 -11.92
N CYS A 234 22.53 11.95 -11.01
CA CYS A 234 21.07 11.90 -10.91
C CYS A 234 20.35 12.72 -12.00
N ARG A 235 21.01 13.71 -12.62
CA ARG A 235 20.39 14.54 -13.68
C ARG A 235 20.44 13.95 -15.09
N GLU A 236 21.27 12.96 -15.33
CA GLU A 236 21.48 12.39 -16.67
C GLU A 236 20.63 11.14 -16.98
N ARG A 237 19.79 10.69 -16.07
CA ARG A 237 18.95 9.47 -16.26
C ARG A 237 17.44 9.73 -16.28
N VAL A 238 17.03 10.94 -16.59
CA VAL A 238 15.61 11.23 -16.86
C VAL A 238 15.38 11.45 -18.33
#